data_a518162b67b90048fb5568cc927e7e79
#
_entry.id   a518162b67b90048fb5568cc927e7e79
#
_cell.length_a   1.000
_cell.length_b   1.000
_cell.length_c   1.000
_cell.angle_alpha   90.00
_cell.angle_beta   90.00
_cell.angle_gamma   90.00
#
_symmetry.space_group_name_H-M   'P 1'
#
loop_
_entity.id
_entity.type
_entity.pdbx_description
1 polymer ?
#
loop_
_entity_poly.entity_id
_entity_poly.type
_entity_poly.pdbx_seq_one_letter_code
_entity_poly.pdbx_strand_id
1 'polypeptide(L)'
;EDLKRGGQIDLLIDRKDKTISVCEMKYSRDEYEITKAYANHVDERLRTFKKVTNTKKSFSIVYVTPFGLYNNMYARKVNKQVTADDLFKKS
;
A
#
# COMPACT_ATOMS: atom_id res chain seq x y z
N GLU A 1 0.48 19.14 11.38
CA GLU A 1 0.72 18.32 10.24
C GLU A 1 0.10 16.93 10.37
N ASP A 2 -0.43 16.43 9.32
CA ASP A 2 -1.24 15.23 9.39
C ASP A 2 -0.50 13.94 9.09
N LEU A 3 0.79 14.01 8.95
CA LEU A 3 1.57 12.84 8.59
C LEU A 3 1.47 11.73 9.62
N LYS A 4 1.15 12.08 10.85
CA LYS A 4 1.09 11.10 11.92
C LYS A 4 -0.23 10.38 12.01
N ARG A 5 -1.20 10.80 11.26
CA ARG A 5 -2.51 10.20 11.36
C ARG A 5 -2.52 8.85 10.70
N GLY A 6 -3.17 7.92 11.34
CA GLY A 6 -3.36 6.61 10.75
C GLY A 6 -4.19 6.73 9.49
N GLY A 7 -3.98 5.82 8.59
CA GLY A 7 -4.76 5.76 7.38
C GLY A 7 -4.28 6.63 6.26
N GLN A 8 -3.25 7.41 6.48
CA GLN A 8 -2.67 8.16 5.38
C GLN A 8 -1.89 7.23 4.47
N ILE A 9 -1.92 7.53 3.19
CA ILE A 9 -1.12 6.80 2.22
C ILE A 9 0.29 7.33 2.30
N ASP A 10 1.25 6.43 2.47
CA ASP A 10 2.63 6.85 2.68
C ASP A 10 3.26 7.42 1.42
N LEU A 11 2.95 6.85 0.27
CA LEU A 11 3.58 7.31 -0.96
C LEU A 11 2.72 6.96 -2.17
N LEU A 12 2.53 7.94 -3.04
CA LEU A 12 1.87 7.72 -4.31
C LEU A 12 2.88 7.91 -5.43
N ILE A 13 2.94 6.96 -6.34
CA ILE A 13 3.82 7.06 -7.49
C ILE A 13 2.97 7.02 -8.76
N ASP A 14 2.99 8.11 -9.50
CA ASP A 14 2.24 8.21 -10.75
C ASP A 14 3.09 7.60 -11.86
N ARG A 15 2.73 6.40 -12.29
CA ARG A 15 3.48 5.67 -13.30
C ARG A 15 3.03 6.07 -14.70
N LYS A 16 3.90 5.81 -15.66
CA LYS A 16 3.61 6.18 -17.04
C LYS A 16 2.56 5.30 -17.70
N ASP A 17 2.31 4.12 -17.13
CA ASP A 17 1.35 3.17 -17.71
C ASP A 17 -0.08 3.42 -17.27
N LYS A 18 -0.40 4.64 -16.89
CA LYS A 18 -1.74 5.03 -16.45
C LYS A 18 -2.15 4.32 -15.17
N THR A 19 -1.18 4.01 -14.34
CA THR A 19 -1.40 3.39 -13.05
C THR A 19 -0.75 4.23 -11.97
N ILE A 20 -1.40 4.35 -10.85
CA ILE A 20 -0.84 5.01 -9.67
C ILE A 20 -0.51 3.93 -8.66
N SER A 21 0.77 3.83 -8.29
CA SER A 21 1.18 2.90 -7.24
C SER A 21 0.93 3.55 -5.88
N VAL A 22 0.20 2.84 -5.04
CA VAL A 22 -0.13 3.27 -3.69
C VAL A 22 0.73 2.44 -2.75
N CYS A 23 1.75 3.07 -2.19
CA CYS A 23 2.73 2.36 -1.38
C CYS A 23 2.44 2.57 0.09
N GLU A 24 2.31 1.46 0.82
CA GLU A 24 2.11 1.46 2.25
C GLU A 24 3.35 0.86 2.90
N MET A 25 4.02 1.64 3.73
CA MET A 25 5.22 1.17 4.39
C MET A 25 4.91 0.83 5.83
N LYS A 26 5.13 -0.44 6.19
CA LYS A 26 4.81 -0.93 7.52
C LYS A 26 5.98 -1.70 8.10
N TYR A 27 6.40 -1.32 9.29
CA TYR A 27 7.43 -2.07 9.98
C TYR A 27 6.79 -3.05 10.95
N SER A 28 7.31 -4.27 10.96
CA SER A 28 6.83 -5.29 11.87
C SER A 28 7.98 -6.25 12.11
N ARG A 29 8.03 -6.84 13.30
CA ARG A 29 9.07 -7.81 13.62
C ARG A 29 8.85 -9.14 12.92
N ASP A 30 7.62 -9.40 12.57
CA ASP A 30 7.22 -10.59 11.84
C ASP A 30 6.44 -10.15 10.63
N GLU A 31 5.73 -11.09 10.03
CA GLU A 31 4.81 -10.76 8.96
C GLU A 31 3.83 -9.70 9.44
N TYR A 32 3.54 -8.75 8.57
CA TYR A 32 2.59 -7.70 8.89
C TYR A 32 1.18 -8.16 8.55
N GLU A 33 0.27 -8.05 9.49
CA GLU A 33 -1.10 -8.45 9.28
C GLU A 33 -1.97 -7.25 8.93
N ILE A 34 -2.56 -7.28 7.74
CA ILE A 34 -3.51 -6.25 7.35
C ILE A 34 -4.84 -6.60 7.99
N THR A 35 -5.33 -5.70 8.86
CA THR A 35 -6.63 -5.90 9.49
C THR A 35 -7.72 -5.39 8.57
N LYS A 36 -8.95 -5.82 8.84
CA LYS A 36 -10.11 -5.32 8.11
C LYS A 36 -10.23 -3.81 8.23
N ALA A 37 -10.01 -3.29 9.43
CA ALA A 37 -10.11 -1.85 9.66
C ALA A 37 -9.11 -1.08 8.81
N TYR A 38 -7.88 -1.57 8.76
CA TYR A 38 -6.87 -0.87 7.98
C TYR A 38 -7.13 -1.00 6.48
N ALA A 39 -7.58 -2.17 6.03
CA ALA A 39 -7.93 -2.34 4.63
C ALA A 39 -9.03 -1.38 4.22
N ASN A 40 -10.03 -1.20 5.09
CA ASN A 40 -11.10 -0.25 4.83
C ASN A 40 -10.60 1.17 4.79
N HIS A 41 -9.66 1.50 5.65
CA HIS A 41 -9.03 2.83 5.64
C HIS A 41 -8.38 3.13 4.31
N VAL A 42 -7.61 2.19 3.81
CA VAL A 42 -6.93 2.38 2.53
C VAL A 42 -7.96 2.56 1.42
N ASP A 43 -8.98 1.72 1.40
CA ASP A 43 -10.03 1.80 0.38
C ASP A 43 -10.72 3.16 0.40
N GLU A 44 -11.03 3.66 1.58
CA GLU A 44 -11.68 4.97 1.70
C GLU A 44 -10.79 6.08 1.20
N ARG A 45 -9.51 6.02 1.54
CA ARG A 45 -8.57 7.03 1.09
C ARG A 45 -8.47 7.05 -0.42
N LEU A 46 -8.45 5.88 -1.03
CA LEU A 46 -8.37 5.79 -2.48
C LEU A 46 -9.64 6.32 -3.13
N ARG A 47 -10.79 6.02 -2.56
CA ARG A 47 -12.04 6.55 -3.09
C ARG A 47 -12.07 8.07 -3.01
N THR A 48 -11.62 8.62 -1.90
CA THR A 48 -11.57 10.07 -1.73
C THR A 48 -10.61 10.70 -2.71
N PHE A 49 -9.44 10.11 -2.86
CA PHE A 49 -8.44 10.61 -3.79
C PHE A 49 -8.99 10.62 -5.21
N LYS A 50 -9.63 9.52 -5.60
CA LYS A 50 -10.20 9.41 -6.93
C LYS A 50 -11.28 10.44 -7.17
N LYS A 51 -12.10 10.69 -6.16
CA LYS A 51 -13.18 11.65 -6.26
C LYS A 51 -12.63 13.06 -6.38
N VAL A 52 -11.67 13.41 -5.56
CA VAL A 52 -11.11 14.76 -5.54
C VAL A 52 -10.32 15.07 -6.81
N THR A 53 -9.53 14.11 -7.27
CA THR A 53 -8.70 14.33 -8.45
C THR A 53 -9.41 14.02 -9.75
N ASN A 54 -10.52 13.30 -9.65
CA ASN A 54 -11.26 12.86 -10.84
C ASN A 54 -10.38 12.05 -11.81
N THR A 55 -9.42 11.33 -11.28
CA THR A 55 -8.50 10.54 -12.09
C THR A 55 -9.20 9.31 -12.64
N LYS A 56 -8.79 8.91 -13.84
CA LYS A 56 -9.28 7.69 -14.47
C LYS A 56 -8.23 6.59 -14.43
N LYS A 57 -7.12 6.85 -13.75
CA LYS A 57 -6.05 5.88 -13.66
C LYS A 57 -6.41 4.76 -12.71
N SER A 58 -5.79 3.61 -12.93
CA SER A 58 -5.94 2.46 -12.02
C SER A 58 -5.01 2.62 -10.83
N PHE A 59 -5.32 1.92 -9.75
CA PHE A 59 -4.45 1.91 -8.58
C PHE A 59 -3.82 0.53 -8.41
N SER A 60 -2.54 0.52 -8.07
CA SER A 60 -1.82 -0.70 -7.74
C SER A 60 -1.35 -0.56 -6.30
N ILE A 61 -1.76 -1.46 -5.43
CA ILE A 61 -1.44 -1.39 -4.01
C ILE A 61 -0.18 -2.18 -3.73
N VAL A 62 0.81 -1.50 -3.15
CA VAL A 62 2.10 -2.09 -2.85
C VAL A 62 2.36 -1.94 -1.35
N TYR A 63 2.68 -3.04 -0.69
CA TYR A 63 3.11 -2.98 0.70
C TYR A 63 4.60 -3.20 0.79
N VAL A 64 5.27 -2.32 1.52
CA VAL A 64 6.69 -2.43 1.80
C VAL A 64 6.83 -2.79 3.26
N THR A 65 7.21 -4.02 3.54
CA THR A 65 7.31 -4.50 4.91
C THR A 65 8.40 -5.56 4.97
N PRO A 66 9.29 -5.50 6.00
CA PRO A 66 10.50 -6.32 5.98
C PRO A 66 10.28 -7.82 5.85
N PHE A 67 9.26 -8.36 6.48
CA PHE A 67 9.06 -9.80 6.52
C PHE A 67 7.84 -10.27 5.75
N GLY A 68 7.28 -9.39 4.93
CA GLY A 68 6.15 -9.74 4.10
C GLY A 68 4.82 -9.64 4.82
N LEU A 69 3.77 -10.02 4.14
CA LEU A 69 2.43 -9.91 4.66
C LEU A 69 1.95 -11.26 5.19
N TYR A 70 1.30 -11.21 6.34
CA TYR A 70 0.59 -12.36 6.85
C TYR A 70 -0.51 -12.75 5.85
N ASN A 71 -0.60 -14.04 5.54
CA ASN A 71 -1.53 -14.50 4.52
C ASN A 71 -2.97 -14.47 5.02
N ASN A 72 -3.76 -13.55 4.51
CA ASN A 72 -5.19 -13.48 4.79
C ASN A 72 -5.87 -12.88 3.57
N MET A 73 -7.19 -12.71 3.66
CA MET A 73 -7.95 -12.24 2.51
C MET A 73 -7.54 -10.83 2.08
N TYR A 74 -7.09 -10.01 3.02
CA TYR A 74 -6.69 -8.64 2.69
C TYR A 74 -5.34 -8.61 2.00
N ALA A 75 -4.42 -9.47 2.45
CA ALA A 75 -3.11 -9.57 1.82
C ALA A 75 -3.22 -10.05 0.38
N ARG A 76 -4.16 -10.93 0.11
CA ARG A 76 -4.33 -11.47 -1.24
C ARG A 76 -4.81 -10.44 -2.25
N LYS A 77 -5.35 -9.31 -1.77
CA LYS A 77 -5.78 -8.23 -2.65
C LYS A 77 -4.67 -7.23 -2.96
N VAL A 78 -3.53 -7.37 -2.30
CA VAL A 78 -2.39 -6.49 -2.53
C VAL A 78 -1.71 -6.89 -3.82
N ASN A 79 -1.37 -5.90 -4.63
CA ASN A 79 -0.79 -6.17 -5.94
C ASN A 79 0.67 -6.60 -5.86
N LYS A 80 1.40 -6.05 -4.88
CA LYS A 80 2.81 -6.37 -4.75
C LYS A 80 3.28 -6.19 -3.32
N GLN A 81 4.19 -7.05 -2.89
CA GLN A 81 4.89 -6.91 -1.62
C GLN A 81 6.37 -6.69 -1.90
N VAL A 82 6.97 -5.77 -1.15
CA VAL A 82 8.41 -5.54 -1.19
C VAL A 82 8.93 -5.84 0.20
N THR A 83 9.85 -6.79 0.29
CA THR A 83 10.39 -7.23 1.58
C THR A 83 11.84 -6.78 1.72
N ALA A 84 12.42 -7.03 2.89
CA ALA A 84 13.85 -6.73 3.10
C ALA A 84 14.71 -7.48 2.10
N ASP A 85 14.35 -8.74 1.82
CA ASP A 85 15.10 -9.52 0.83
C ASP A 85 15.09 -8.84 -0.53
N ASP A 86 13.95 -8.30 -0.92
CA ASP A 86 13.84 -7.61 -2.20
C ASP A 86 14.72 -6.37 -2.25
N LEU A 87 14.78 -5.64 -1.13
CA LEU A 87 15.54 -4.40 -1.08
C LEU A 87 17.04 -4.61 -1.10
N PHE A 88 17.50 -5.72 -0.53
CA PHE A 88 18.93 -6.00 -0.41
C PHE A 88 19.41 -7.07 -1.37
N LYS A 89 18.56 -7.51 -2.25
CA LYS A 89 18.89 -8.55 -3.20
C LYS A 89 19.85 -8.02 -4.25
N LYS A 90 20.90 -8.78 -4.52
CA LYS A 90 21.81 -8.42 -5.60
C LYS A 90 21.30 -8.97 -6.91
N SER A 91 21.49 -8.18 -7.93
CA SER A 91 21.11 -8.60 -9.28
C SER A 91 22.10 -9.58 -9.84
#